data_ff32218e0a74083c4c4c44e495731363
#
_entry.id   ff32218e0a74083c4c4c44e495731363
#
_cell.length_a   1.000
_cell.length_b   1.000
_cell.length_c   1.000
_cell.angle_alpha   90.00
_cell.angle_beta   90.00
_cell.angle_gamma   90.00
#
_symmetry.space_group_name_H-M   'P 1'
#
loop_
_entity.id
_entity.type
_entity.pdbx_description
1 polymer ?
#
loop_
_entity_poly.entity_id
_entity_poly.type
_entity_poly.pdbx_seq_one_letter_code
_entity_poly.pdbx_strand_id
1 'polypeptide(L)'
;MTLGGGPEDVSQRKKILAEKLSKEQANLSFLTDSLTKSEQLTQNMLGILSSFDMRLSKLEGNILPVHRETVDLQRQQKNIDKVLRGMENVISYHNVASSEDQDIRDGPGADVDSYLRSLEKVQDAIQFFERNNPNSPELSLLTSLMETGREQMERSFRNLLTRSSSPVTANTLLDLLNASEDSQEGDTEGQLKQINDEVMEDLSKIATWLVQETKSNDFMNVYAQIRSSMLSRTLQGLIDAHSQGKVESYSPANININPKIKNSTGTIPQRKSTLKRSVVRRVPSKTFEYSGSRKIGSPSQAFDSPGIKEEEDEIEAGRFVTVCGALLILLQSERSLIEVIIPENHQNEILDVLIQSSMDALVFEGE
;
A
#
# COMPACT_ATOMS: atom_id res chain seq x y z
N MET A 1 -86.44 -107.46 12.29
CA MET A 1 -86.32 -105.97 12.47
C MET A 1 -86.36 -105.35 11.07
N THR A 2 -87.48 -104.91 10.69
CA THR A 2 -87.78 -104.34 9.36
C THR A 2 -87.39 -102.90 9.37
N LEU A 3 -86.43 -102.51 8.55
CA LEU A 3 -86.10 -101.15 8.28
C LEU A 3 -87.14 -100.64 7.25
N GLY A 4 -88.14 -100.00 7.79
CA GLY A 4 -89.14 -99.28 7.05
C GLY A 4 -88.63 -97.90 6.70
N GLY A 5 -88.00 -97.74 5.57
CA GLY A 5 -87.80 -96.46 4.93
C GLY A 5 -88.92 -96.23 3.96
N GLY A 6 -89.93 -95.45 4.33
CA GLY A 6 -91.05 -95.13 3.46
C GLY A 6 -90.63 -94.33 2.22
N PRO A 7 -91.36 -94.40 1.13
CA PRO A 7 -91.05 -93.69 -0.16
C PRO A 7 -90.93 -92.17 -0.05
N GLU A 8 -91.45 -91.57 1.02
CA GLU A 8 -91.33 -90.11 1.29
C GLU A 8 -89.91 -89.68 1.74
N ASP A 9 -89.19 -90.56 2.50
CA ASP A 9 -87.82 -90.27 2.96
C ASP A 9 -86.82 -90.35 1.79
N VAL A 10 -87.00 -91.21 0.82
CA VAL A 10 -86.21 -91.38 -0.42
C VAL A 10 -86.43 -90.18 -1.33
N SER A 11 -87.70 -89.64 -1.37
CA SER A 11 -88.01 -88.46 -2.21
C SER A 11 -87.41 -87.17 -1.62
N GLN A 12 -87.45 -87.04 -0.31
CA GLN A 12 -86.78 -85.88 0.40
C GLN A 12 -85.27 -85.90 0.27
N ARG A 13 -84.61 -87.10 0.35
CA ARG A 13 -83.21 -87.22 0.18
C ARG A 13 -82.82 -86.93 -1.30
N LYS A 14 -83.61 -87.32 -2.27
CA LYS A 14 -83.37 -86.95 -3.70
C LYS A 14 -83.50 -85.46 -3.88
N LYS A 15 -84.44 -84.80 -3.26
CA LYS A 15 -84.64 -83.34 -3.33
C LYS A 15 -83.46 -82.53 -2.70
N ILE A 16 -82.99 -82.99 -1.53
CA ILE A 16 -81.80 -82.40 -0.85
C ILE A 16 -80.49 -82.62 -1.71
N LEU A 17 -80.36 -83.84 -2.31
CA LEU A 17 -79.21 -84.09 -3.18
C LEU A 17 -79.25 -83.31 -4.46
N ALA A 18 -80.44 -83.11 -5.06
CA ALA A 18 -80.59 -82.27 -6.26
C ALA A 18 -80.34 -80.80 -5.93
N GLU A 19 -80.75 -80.34 -4.77
CA GLU A 19 -80.47 -78.99 -4.34
C GLU A 19 -78.96 -78.72 -4.03
N LYS A 20 -78.33 -79.73 -3.39
CA LYS A 20 -76.89 -79.75 -3.20
C LYS A 20 -76.15 -79.78 -4.56
N LEU A 21 -76.55 -80.61 -5.47
CA LEU A 21 -75.98 -80.77 -6.81
C LEU A 21 -76.12 -79.43 -7.59
N SER A 22 -77.27 -78.76 -7.53
CA SER A 22 -77.53 -77.47 -8.14
C SER A 22 -76.62 -76.37 -7.54
N LYS A 23 -76.46 -76.44 -6.20
CA LYS A 23 -75.58 -75.46 -5.49
C LYS A 23 -74.12 -75.66 -5.86
N GLU A 24 -73.64 -76.94 -5.95
CA GLU A 24 -72.27 -77.23 -6.39
C GLU A 24 -72.02 -76.90 -7.87
N GLN A 25 -73.05 -77.09 -8.72
CA GLN A 25 -72.99 -76.65 -10.09
C GLN A 25 -72.92 -75.14 -10.24
N ALA A 26 -73.67 -74.38 -9.43
CA ALA A 26 -73.60 -72.91 -9.35
C ALA A 26 -72.23 -72.43 -8.81
N ASN A 27 -71.71 -73.12 -7.79
CA ASN A 27 -70.37 -72.83 -7.28
C ASN A 27 -69.28 -73.12 -8.35
N LEU A 28 -69.39 -74.24 -9.06
CA LEU A 28 -68.45 -74.57 -10.13
C LEU A 28 -68.53 -73.57 -11.30
N SER A 29 -69.72 -73.11 -11.66
CA SER A 29 -69.91 -72.08 -12.67
C SER A 29 -69.25 -70.75 -12.20
N PHE A 30 -69.48 -70.36 -10.95
CA PHE A 30 -68.87 -69.14 -10.37
C PHE A 30 -67.35 -69.24 -10.32
N LEU A 31 -66.80 -70.41 -9.94
CA LEU A 31 -65.36 -70.62 -9.92
C LEU A 31 -64.76 -70.59 -11.36
N THR A 32 -65.47 -71.21 -12.33
CA THR A 32 -65.05 -71.16 -13.74
C THR A 32 -65.10 -69.79 -14.32
N ASP A 33 -66.14 -68.96 -14.02
CA ASP A 33 -66.26 -67.57 -14.44
C ASP A 33 -65.22 -66.70 -13.75
N SER A 34 -64.92 -66.97 -12.45
CA SER A 34 -63.86 -66.24 -11.72
C SER A 34 -62.45 -66.60 -12.29
N LEU A 35 -62.22 -67.88 -12.64
CA LEU A 35 -60.94 -68.29 -13.23
C LEU A 35 -60.75 -67.65 -14.59
N THR A 36 -61.78 -67.64 -15.44
CA THR A 36 -61.72 -66.99 -16.79
C THR A 36 -61.49 -65.50 -16.67
N LYS A 37 -62.15 -64.90 -15.70
CA LYS A 37 -61.97 -63.45 -15.44
C LYS A 37 -60.55 -63.11 -14.93
N SER A 38 -60.02 -64.01 -14.05
CA SER A 38 -58.64 -63.92 -13.59
C SER A 38 -57.62 -64.10 -14.72
N GLU A 39 -57.87 -65.07 -15.59
CA GLU A 39 -57.05 -65.33 -16.77
C GLU A 39 -57.07 -64.14 -17.74
N GLN A 40 -58.24 -63.53 -18.00
CA GLN A 40 -58.40 -62.32 -18.79
C GLN A 40 -57.65 -61.12 -18.21
N LEU A 41 -57.76 -60.92 -16.87
CA LEU A 41 -57.02 -59.84 -16.19
C LEU A 41 -55.53 -60.08 -16.29
N THR A 42 -55.07 -61.34 -16.13
CA THR A 42 -53.64 -61.69 -16.28
C THR A 42 -53.15 -61.43 -17.69
N GLN A 43 -53.89 -61.82 -18.71
CA GLN A 43 -53.56 -61.55 -20.11
C GLN A 43 -53.56 -60.04 -20.41
N ASN A 44 -54.52 -59.26 -19.88
CA ASN A 44 -54.53 -57.80 -20.04
C ASN A 44 -53.34 -57.16 -19.34
N MET A 45 -52.97 -57.61 -18.13
CA MET A 45 -51.77 -57.17 -17.45
C MET A 45 -50.48 -57.48 -18.23
N LEU A 46 -50.35 -58.66 -18.77
CA LEU A 46 -49.22 -59.05 -19.63
C LEU A 46 -49.16 -58.17 -20.88
N GLY A 47 -50.32 -57.89 -21.50
CA GLY A 47 -50.40 -57.02 -22.66
C GLY A 47 -49.96 -55.59 -22.32
N ILE A 48 -50.38 -55.05 -21.16
CA ILE A 48 -49.99 -53.74 -20.68
C ILE A 48 -48.49 -53.73 -20.42
N LEU A 49 -47.95 -54.71 -19.68
CA LEU A 49 -46.53 -54.82 -19.39
C LEU A 49 -45.67 -54.91 -20.66
N SER A 50 -46.08 -55.73 -21.61
CA SER A 50 -45.41 -55.78 -22.91
C SER A 50 -45.44 -54.47 -23.69
N SER A 51 -46.56 -53.74 -23.62
CA SER A 51 -46.67 -52.42 -24.20
C SER A 51 -45.75 -51.37 -23.50
N PHE A 52 -45.64 -51.45 -22.17
CA PHE A 52 -44.68 -50.62 -21.43
C PHE A 52 -43.24 -50.94 -21.77
N ASP A 53 -42.88 -52.23 -21.83
CA ASP A 53 -41.53 -52.64 -22.20
C ASP A 53 -41.17 -52.19 -23.62
N MET A 54 -42.07 -52.30 -24.58
CA MET A 54 -41.88 -51.81 -25.94
C MET A 54 -41.70 -50.24 -25.95
N ARG A 55 -42.49 -49.51 -25.15
CA ARG A 55 -42.38 -48.05 -25.05
C ARG A 55 -41.10 -47.64 -24.39
N LEU A 56 -40.67 -48.30 -23.30
CA LEU A 56 -39.41 -48.04 -22.61
C LEU A 56 -38.22 -48.32 -23.53
N SER A 57 -38.22 -49.46 -24.25
CA SER A 57 -37.17 -49.78 -25.22
C SER A 57 -37.09 -48.75 -26.36
N LYS A 58 -38.24 -48.28 -26.86
CA LYS A 58 -38.27 -47.19 -27.84
C LYS A 58 -37.78 -45.87 -27.28
N LEU A 59 -38.15 -45.58 -26.04
CA LEU A 59 -37.71 -44.34 -25.33
C LEU A 59 -36.20 -44.41 -25.13
N GLU A 60 -35.65 -45.53 -24.63
CA GLU A 60 -34.23 -45.74 -24.45
C GLU A 60 -33.47 -45.57 -25.78
N GLY A 61 -33.97 -46.22 -26.86
CA GLY A 61 -33.40 -46.12 -28.19
C GLY A 61 -33.37 -44.68 -28.75
N ASN A 62 -34.29 -43.82 -28.33
CA ASN A 62 -34.33 -42.42 -28.75
C ASN A 62 -33.53 -41.49 -27.82
N ILE A 63 -33.53 -41.73 -26.48
CA ILE A 63 -32.87 -40.89 -25.51
C ILE A 63 -31.35 -41.09 -25.54
N LEU A 64 -30.86 -42.32 -25.66
CA LEU A 64 -29.42 -42.59 -25.67
C LEU A 64 -28.64 -41.84 -26.76
N PRO A 65 -29.10 -41.83 -28.03
CA PRO A 65 -28.46 -41.01 -29.07
C PRO A 65 -28.47 -39.52 -28.74
N VAL A 66 -29.63 -38.97 -28.31
CA VAL A 66 -29.76 -37.54 -27.95
C VAL A 66 -28.85 -37.19 -26.79
N HIS A 67 -28.75 -38.06 -25.78
CA HIS A 67 -27.83 -37.85 -24.67
C HIS A 67 -26.37 -37.85 -25.15
N ARG A 68 -25.96 -38.77 -25.99
CA ARG A 68 -24.59 -38.81 -26.56
C ARG A 68 -24.28 -37.56 -27.36
N GLU A 69 -25.19 -37.16 -28.26
CA GLU A 69 -25.05 -35.92 -29.03
C GLU A 69 -24.97 -34.67 -28.13
N THR A 70 -25.78 -34.64 -27.06
CA THR A 70 -25.74 -33.51 -26.08
C THR A 70 -24.41 -33.45 -25.37
N VAL A 71 -23.86 -34.58 -24.93
CA VAL A 71 -22.54 -34.65 -24.29
C VAL A 71 -21.42 -34.21 -25.24
N ASP A 72 -21.49 -34.66 -26.49
CA ASP A 72 -20.51 -34.27 -27.51
C ASP A 72 -20.59 -32.78 -27.86
N LEU A 73 -21.80 -32.24 -28.01
CA LEU A 73 -22.00 -30.80 -28.20
C LEU A 73 -21.49 -29.96 -27.02
N GLN A 74 -21.76 -30.39 -25.78
CA GLN A 74 -21.22 -29.73 -24.59
C GLN A 74 -19.68 -29.72 -24.54
N ARG A 75 -19.07 -30.86 -24.98
CA ARG A 75 -17.61 -30.93 -25.06
C ARG A 75 -17.05 -30.01 -26.14
N GLN A 76 -17.71 -29.94 -27.30
CA GLN A 76 -17.34 -28.99 -28.36
C GLN A 76 -17.47 -27.57 -27.90
N GLN A 77 -18.58 -27.19 -27.26
CA GLN A 77 -18.80 -25.87 -26.71
C GLN A 77 -17.69 -25.47 -25.72
N LYS A 78 -17.35 -26.36 -24.76
CA LYS A 78 -16.24 -26.12 -23.81
C LYS A 78 -14.90 -25.93 -24.53
N ASN A 79 -14.66 -26.64 -25.61
CA ASN A 79 -13.44 -26.50 -26.40
C ASN A 79 -13.41 -25.14 -27.14
N ILE A 80 -14.55 -24.76 -27.75
CA ILE A 80 -14.69 -23.45 -28.40
C ILE A 80 -14.50 -22.33 -27.40
N ASP A 81 -15.11 -22.39 -26.21
CA ASP A 81 -14.94 -21.40 -25.15
C ASP A 81 -13.48 -21.26 -24.70
N LYS A 82 -12.75 -22.38 -24.62
CA LYS A 82 -11.30 -22.34 -24.31
C LYS A 82 -10.49 -21.65 -25.41
N VAL A 83 -10.80 -21.96 -26.67
CA VAL A 83 -10.12 -21.34 -27.82
C VAL A 83 -10.41 -19.85 -27.87
N LEU A 84 -11.68 -19.46 -27.71
CA LEU A 84 -12.06 -18.04 -27.69
C LEU A 84 -11.33 -17.25 -26.59
N ARG A 85 -11.31 -17.77 -25.35
CA ARG A 85 -10.55 -17.12 -24.26
C ARG A 85 -9.05 -17.05 -24.57
N GLY A 86 -8.48 -18.11 -25.15
CA GLY A 86 -7.09 -18.09 -25.58
C GLY A 86 -6.82 -17.03 -26.64
N MET A 87 -7.70 -16.87 -27.63
CA MET A 87 -7.59 -15.83 -28.66
C MET A 87 -7.79 -14.43 -28.09
N GLU A 88 -8.77 -14.23 -27.20
CA GLU A 88 -8.98 -12.96 -26.52
C GLU A 88 -7.74 -12.51 -25.74
N ASN A 89 -7.09 -13.42 -25.01
CA ASN A 89 -5.84 -13.13 -24.31
C ASN A 89 -4.71 -12.75 -25.29
N VAL A 90 -4.55 -13.47 -26.39
CA VAL A 90 -3.53 -13.13 -27.41
C VAL A 90 -3.79 -11.75 -28.01
N ILE A 91 -5.05 -11.46 -28.36
CA ILE A 91 -5.43 -10.15 -28.90
C ILE A 91 -5.21 -9.05 -27.88
N SER A 92 -5.54 -9.30 -26.61
CA SER A 92 -5.31 -8.31 -25.56
C SER A 92 -3.83 -7.98 -25.42
N TYR A 93 -2.91 -8.95 -25.44
CA TYR A 93 -1.48 -8.71 -25.40
C TYR A 93 -0.97 -7.93 -26.62
N HIS A 94 -1.49 -8.17 -27.82
CA HIS A 94 -1.14 -7.38 -29.02
C HIS A 94 -1.61 -5.92 -28.91
N ASN A 95 -2.70 -5.68 -28.21
CA ASN A 95 -3.25 -4.33 -28.05
C ASN A 95 -2.64 -3.54 -26.90
N VAL A 96 -1.94 -4.19 -25.95
CA VAL A 96 -1.38 -3.53 -24.75
C VAL A 96 -0.50 -2.35 -25.11
N ALA A 97 0.40 -2.52 -26.09
CA ALA A 97 1.30 -1.44 -26.51
C ALA A 97 0.53 -0.16 -26.94
N SER A 98 -0.63 -0.32 -27.59
CA SER A 98 -1.42 0.82 -28.06
C SER A 98 -2.37 1.36 -26.98
N SER A 99 -2.89 0.51 -26.09
CA SER A 99 -3.82 0.93 -25.04
C SER A 99 -3.14 1.65 -23.89
N GLU A 100 -1.92 1.22 -23.52
CA GLU A 100 -1.20 1.76 -22.38
C GLU A 100 -0.15 2.83 -22.77
N ASP A 101 0.10 3.07 -24.09
CA ASP A 101 1.14 3.99 -24.58
C ASP A 101 0.98 5.40 -24.01
N GLN A 102 -0.22 5.94 -24.04
CA GLN A 102 -0.49 7.29 -23.57
C GLN A 102 -0.29 7.42 -22.06
N ASP A 103 -0.87 6.49 -21.31
CA ASP A 103 -0.81 6.50 -19.84
C ASP A 103 0.64 6.37 -19.35
N ILE A 104 1.44 5.51 -20.02
CA ILE A 104 2.85 5.31 -19.64
C ILE A 104 3.70 6.54 -20.00
N ARG A 105 3.46 7.18 -21.14
CA ARG A 105 4.22 8.40 -21.52
C ARG A 105 3.89 9.59 -20.65
N ASP A 106 2.63 9.72 -20.21
CA ASP A 106 2.19 10.81 -19.34
C ASP A 106 2.74 10.68 -17.92
N GLY A 107 3.12 9.46 -17.51
CA GLY A 107 3.68 9.16 -16.20
C GLY A 107 2.63 8.97 -15.09
N PRO A 108 3.04 8.64 -13.86
CA PRO A 108 2.13 8.22 -12.79
C PRO A 108 1.16 9.29 -12.28
N GLY A 109 1.31 10.56 -12.65
CA GLY A 109 0.38 11.63 -12.25
C GLY A 109 0.15 11.67 -10.74
N ALA A 110 -1.13 11.62 -10.34
CA ALA A 110 -1.55 11.57 -8.94
C ALA A 110 -1.88 10.16 -8.44
N ASP A 111 -1.99 9.17 -9.33
CA ASP A 111 -2.35 7.77 -8.99
C ASP A 111 -1.23 6.81 -9.41
N VAL A 112 -0.30 6.60 -8.49
CA VAL A 112 0.84 5.68 -8.66
C VAL A 112 0.35 4.23 -8.84
N ASP A 113 -0.72 3.83 -8.12
CA ASP A 113 -1.23 2.46 -8.18
C ASP A 113 -1.85 2.12 -9.55
N SER A 114 -2.52 3.08 -10.19
CA SER A 114 -3.04 2.89 -11.54
C SER A 114 -1.92 2.74 -12.56
N TYR A 115 -0.89 3.56 -12.42
CA TYR A 115 0.29 3.50 -13.27
C TYR A 115 1.07 2.19 -13.16
N LEU A 116 1.26 1.70 -11.92
CA LEU A 116 1.90 0.40 -11.68
C LEU A 116 1.14 -0.74 -12.35
N ARG A 117 -0.20 -0.71 -12.31
CA ARG A 117 -1.05 -1.70 -13.02
C ARG A 117 -0.87 -1.65 -14.54
N SER A 118 -0.67 -0.46 -15.11
CA SER A 118 -0.39 -0.33 -16.55
C SER A 118 1.00 -0.90 -16.90
N LEU A 119 2.01 -0.68 -16.08
CA LEU A 119 3.33 -1.29 -16.24
C LEU A 119 3.30 -2.81 -16.09
N GLU A 120 2.54 -3.33 -15.13
CA GLU A 120 2.35 -4.77 -14.93
C GLU A 120 1.74 -5.45 -16.18
N LYS A 121 0.72 -4.83 -16.80
CA LYS A 121 0.16 -5.32 -18.07
C LYS A 121 1.21 -5.37 -19.18
N VAL A 122 2.06 -4.35 -19.29
CA VAL A 122 3.13 -4.32 -20.28
C VAL A 122 4.15 -5.42 -20.00
N GLN A 123 4.50 -5.63 -18.75
CA GLN A 123 5.43 -6.70 -18.35
C GLN A 123 4.88 -8.09 -18.64
N ASP A 124 3.61 -8.33 -18.34
CA ASP A 124 2.93 -9.58 -18.68
C ASP A 124 2.93 -9.84 -20.19
N ALA A 125 2.68 -8.79 -20.97
CA ALA A 125 2.74 -8.87 -22.43
C ALA A 125 4.15 -9.17 -22.93
N ILE A 126 5.20 -8.55 -22.39
CA ILE A 126 6.60 -8.85 -22.70
C ILE A 126 6.90 -10.32 -22.43
N GLN A 127 6.57 -10.83 -21.24
CA GLN A 127 6.76 -12.24 -20.87
C GLN A 127 6.02 -13.20 -21.80
N PHE A 128 4.80 -12.82 -22.22
CA PHE A 128 4.03 -13.61 -23.18
C PHE A 128 4.75 -13.71 -24.53
N PHE A 129 5.23 -12.58 -25.08
CA PHE A 129 5.92 -12.57 -26.38
C PHE A 129 7.30 -13.23 -26.31
N GLU A 130 8.06 -13.04 -25.25
CA GLU A 130 9.34 -13.74 -25.05
C GLU A 130 9.20 -15.26 -25.10
N ARG A 131 8.13 -15.81 -24.51
CA ARG A 131 7.87 -17.25 -24.47
C ARG A 131 7.29 -17.81 -25.77
N ASN A 132 6.43 -17.03 -26.45
CA ASN A 132 5.64 -17.54 -27.56
C ASN A 132 6.10 -17.03 -28.92
N ASN A 133 6.62 -15.83 -29.01
CA ASN A 133 7.10 -15.21 -30.27
C ASN A 133 8.20 -14.19 -30.03
N PRO A 134 9.44 -14.62 -29.74
CA PRO A 134 10.55 -13.72 -29.40
C PRO A 134 10.99 -12.78 -30.57
N ASN A 135 10.57 -13.05 -31.80
CA ASN A 135 10.87 -12.24 -32.97
C ASN A 135 9.73 -11.27 -33.34
N SER A 136 8.73 -11.12 -32.47
CA SER A 136 7.61 -10.21 -32.73
C SER A 136 8.06 -8.75 -32.67
N PRO A 137 7.64 -7.89 -33.63
CA PRO A 137 7.89 -6.46 -33.55
C PRO A 137 7.24 -5.81 -32.32
N GLU A 138 6.12 -6.36 -31.84
CA GLU A 138 5.44 -5.93 -30.63
C GLU A 138 6.33 -6.04 -29.40
N LEU A 139 7.18 -7.06 -29.31
CA LEU A 139 8.11 -7.21 -28.21
C LEU A 139 9.07 -6.01 -28.10
N SER A 140 9.59 -5.54 -29.22
CA SER A 140 10.49 -4.37 -29.24
C SER A 140 9.77 -3.08 -28.83
N LEU A 141 8.50 -2.92 -29.23
CA LEU A 141 7.66 -1.79 -28.84
C LEU A 141 7.35 -1.82 -27.35
N LEU A 142 6.94 -2.97 -26.81
CA LEU A 142 6.64 -3.15 -25.39
C LEU A 142 7.88 -2.93 -24.52
N THR A 143 9.04 -3.43 -24.95
CA THR A 143 10.31 -3.22 -24.25
C THR A 143 10.69 -1.74 -24.21
N SER A 144 10.53 -1.02 -25.33
CA SER A 144 10.76 0.42 -25.38
C SER A 144 9.76 1.20 -24.51
N LEU A 145 8.50 0.76 -24.47
CA LEU A 145 7.47 1.36 -23.65
C LEU A 145 7.75 1.14 -22.15
N MET A 146 8.19 -0.06 -21.77
CA MET A 146 8.62 -0.39 -20.41
C MET A 146 9.80 0.47 -19.96
N GLU A 147 10.80 0.69 -20.84
CA GLU A 147 11.92 1.58 -20.55
C GLU A 147 11.48 3.03 -20.36
N THR A 148 10.55 3.52 -21.19
CA THR A 148 9.93 4.84 -21.00
C THR A 148 9.19 4.91 -19.66
N GLY A 149 8.46 3.86 -19.30
CA GLY A 149 7.78 3.75 -18.01
C GLY A 149 8.73 3.83 -16.83
N ARG A 150 9.86 3.15 -16.91
CA ARG A 150 10.93 3.20 -15.92
C ARG A 150 11.48 4.62 -15.74
N GLU A 151 11.80 5.30 -16.83
CA GLU A 151 12.27 6.68 -16.79
C GLU A 151 11.25 7.64 -16.15
N GLN A 152 9.97 7.45 -16.42
CA GLN A 152 8.90 8.25 -15.82
C GLN A 152 8.78 7.98 -14.32
N MET A 153 8.94 6.73 -13.87
CA MET A 153 8.95 6.37 -12.46
C MET A 153 10.13 7.01 -11.71
N GLU A 154 11.34 6.94 -12.26
CA GLU A 154 12.52 7.60 -11.70
C GLU A 154 12.35 9.12 -11.63
N ARG A 155 11.78 9.72 -12.67
CA ARG A 155 11.45 11.16 -12.70
C ARG A 155 10.41 11.53 -11.67
N SER A 156 9.38 10.72 -11.51
CA SER A 156 8.33 10.94 -10.52
C SER A 156 8.88 10.82 -9.10
N PHE A 157 9.68 9.81 -8.82
CA PHE A 157 10.38 9.65 -7.54
C PHE A 157 11.19 10.90 -7.18
N ARG A 158 12.03 11.36 -8.13
CA ARG A 158 12.83 12.60 -7.94
C ARG A 158 11.95 13.82 -7.67
N ASN A 159 10.88 13.99 -8.45
CA ASN A 159 9.98 15.14 -8.31
C ASN A 159 9.23 15.13 -6.97
N LEU A 160 8.67 13.99 -6.57
CA LEU A 160 7.98 13.82 -5.30
C LEU A 160 8.93 14.08 -4.13
N LEU A 161 10.12 13.49 -4.16
CA LEU A 161 11.12 13.68 -3.12
C LEU A 161 11.60 15.14 -3.04
N THR A 162 11.87 15.79 -4.19
CA THR A 162 12.31 17.19 -4.23
C THR A 162 11.23 18.13 -3.68
N ARG A 163 9.97 17.92 -4.04
CA ARG A 163 8.85 18.75 -3.58
C ARG A 163 8.57 18.58 -2.08
N SER A 164 8.77 17.38 -1.55
CA SER A 164 8.54 17.08 -0.14
C SER A 164 9.77 17.37 0.76
N SER A 165 10.97 17.55 0.18
CA SER A 165 12.20 17.82 0.92
C SER A 165 12.43 19.33 1.08
N SER A 166 11.81 19.92 2.08
CA SER A 166 12.03 21.33 2.47
C SER A 166 12.95 21.41 3.69
N PRO A 167 13.90 22.39 3.74
CA PRO A 167 14.72 22.60 4.92
C PRO A 167 13.86 22.91 6.15
N VAL A 168 14.24 22.37 7.30
CA VAL A 168 13.58 22.62 8.57
C VAL A 168 14.05 23.98 9.12
N THR A 169 13.14 24.76 9.70
CA THR A 169 13.50 26.07 10.27
C THR A 169 14.31 25.91 11.56
N ALA A 170 15.25 26.85 11.82
CA ALA A 170 16.07 26.85 13.02
C ALA A 170 15.21 26.83 14.30
N ASN A 171 14.11 27.59 14.34
CA ASN A 171 13.21 27.63 15.49
C ASN A 171 12.59 26.25 15.78
N THR A 172 12.12 25.55 14.75
CA THR A 172 11.54 24.21 14.91
C THR A 172 12.56 23.21 15.48
N LEU A 173 13.83 23.29 15.04
CA LEU A 173 14.88 22.42 15.57
C LEU A 173 15.17 22.71 17.04
N LEU A 174 15.19 23.97 17.44
CA LEU A 174 15.41 24.36 18.83
C LEU A 174 14.23 23.99 19.73
N ASP A 175 13.00 24.16 19.24
CA ASP A 175 11.81 23.71 19.96
C ASP A 175 11.86 22.20 20.23
N LEU A 176 12.31 21.43 19.24
CA LEU A 176 12.49 19.98 19.38
C LEU A 176 13.65 19.60 20.33
N LEU A 177 14.77 20.35 20.29
CA LEU A 177 15.88 20.14 21.22
C LEU A 177 15.45 20.39 22.67
N ASN A 178 14.70 21.47 22.91
CA ASN A 178 14.17 21.80 24.22
C ASN A 178 13.11 20.78 24.70
N ALA A 179 12.25 20.30 23.79
CA ALA A 179 11.24 19.30 24.10
C ALA A 179 11.83 17.91 24.41
N SER A 180 12.97 17.56 23.81
CA SER A 180 13.64 16.28 24.05
C SER A 180 14.24 16.12 25.46
N GLU A 181 14.51 17.21 26.16
CA GLU A 181 14.99 17.19 27.55
C GLU A 181 13.88 16.95 28.57
N ASP A 182 12.65 17.41 28.29
CA ASP A 182 11.50 17.23 29.20
C ASP A 182 10.82 15.88 29.09
N SER A 183 11.12 15.12 28.03
CA SER A 183 10.50 13.79 27.76
C SER A 183 11.27 12.67 28.44
N GLN A 184 10.70 12.11 29.51
CA GLN A 184 11.11 10.80 30.03
C GLN A 184 10.86 9.73 28.94
N GLU A 185 11.81 8.79 28.78
CA GLU A 185 11.81 7.67 27.83
C GLU A 185 10.40 7.10 27.61
N GLY A 186 9.80 7.33 26.44
CA GLY A 186 8.57 6.64 26.02
C GLY A 186 7.60 7.41 25.13
N ASP A 187 7.63 8.71 25.06
CA ASP A 187 6.66 9.48 24.26
C ASP A 187 7.22 9.82 22.87
N THR A 188 6.64 9.15 21.87
CA THR A 188 6.90 9.34 20.42
C THR A 188 6.37 10.68 19.87
N GLU A 189 5.90 11.60 20.70
CA GLU A 189 5.29 12.86 20.26
C GLU A 189 6.29 13.92 19.75
N GLY A 190 7.60 13.71 19.88
CA GLY A 190 8.65 14.61 19.41
C GLY A 190 9.29 14.25 18.06
N GLN A 191 8.77 13.31 17.28
CA GLN A 191 9.36 12.97 15.99
C GLN A 191 9.12 14.06 14.95
N LEU A 192 10.21 14.55 14.34
CA LEU A 192 10.17 15.48 13.24
C LEU A 192 9.54 14.85 11.98
N LYS A 193 8.29 15.16 11.69
CA LYS A 193 7.60 14.70 10.49
C LYS A 193 7.94 15.63 9.32
N GLN A 194 8.86 15.22 8.47
CA GLN A 194 9.35 16.02 7.34
C GLN A 194 8.54 15.81 6.06
N ILE A 195 7.99 14.62 5.86
CA ILE A 195 7.25 14.21 4.64
C ILE A 195 5.86 13.74 5.04
N ASN A 196 4.86 14.04 4.21
CA ASN A 196 3.48 13.57 4.41
C ASN A 196 3.39 12.05 4.19
N ASP A 197 2.54 11.36 4.96
CA ASP A 197 2.38 9.90 4.91
C ASP A 197 1.95 9.40 3.52
N GLU A 198 1.06 10.12 2.83
CA GLU A 198 0.66 9.77 1.46
C GLU A 198 1.85 9.78 0.49
N VAL A 199 2.69 10.82 0.58
CA VAL A 199 3.89 10.92 -0.26
C VAL A 199 4.92 9.86 0.11
N MET A 200 5.05 9.51 1.39
CA MET A 200 5.93 8.41 1.83
C MET A 200 5.48 7.06 1.25
N GLU A 201 4.17 6.80 1.25
CA GLU A 201 3.61 5.58 0.68
C GLU A 201 3.87 5.49 -0.83
N ASP A 202 3.64 6.59 -1.56
CA ASP A 202 3.92 6.65 -3.00
C ASP A 202 5.42 6.45 -3.30
N LEU A 203 6.30 7.12 -2.55
CA LEU A 203 7.75 6.95 -2.68
C LEU A 203 8.20 5.52 -2.40
N SER A 204 7.61 4.87 -1.38
CA SER A 204 7.90 3.47 -1.04
C SER A 204 7.46 2.51 -2.13
N LYS A 205 6.25 2.70 -2.72
CA LYS A 205 5.76 1.91 -3.86
C LYS A 205 6.67 2.04 -5.07
N ILE A 206 7.04 3.28 -5.41
CA ILE A 206 7.93 3.56 -6.55
C ILE A 206 9.31 2.92 -6.30
N ALA A 207 9.89 3.11 -5.12
CA ALA A 207 11.20 2.55 -4.78
C ALA A 207 11.19 1.01 -4.82
N THR A 208 10.16 0.38 -4.29
CA THR A 208 10.00 -1.09 -4.31
C THR A 208 9.93 -1.61 -5.73
N TRP A 209 9.14 -0.96 -6.59
CA TRP A 209 9.02 -1.34 -7.99
C TRP A 209 10.35 -1.14 -8.75
N LEU A 210 11.03 -0.01 -8.54
CA LEU A 210 12.33 0.26 -9.17
C LEU A 210 13.39 -0.78 -8.79
N VAL A 211 13.44 -1.23 -7.54
CA VAL A 211 14.38 -2.29 -7.11
C VAL A 211 14.05 -3.64 -7.76
N GLN A 212 12.76 -3.96 -7.92
CA GLN A 212 12.34 -5.23 -8.52
C GLN A 212 12.65 -5.29 -10.02
N GLU A 213 12.44 -4.18 -10.74
CA GLU A 213 12.58 -4.14 -12.20
C GLU A 213 13.98 -3.70 -12.65
N THR A 214 14.62 -2.81 -11.91
CA THR A 214 15.94 -2.29 -12.27
C THR A 214 16.99 -2.84 -11.32
N LYS A 215 18.06 -3.40 -11.86
CA LYS A 215 19.26 -3.73 -11.07
C LYS A 215 20.11 -2.47 -10.80
N SER A 216 19.60 -1.28 -11.14
CA SER A 216 20.29 -0.01 -10.97
C SER A 216 19.90 0.64 -9.65
N ASN A 217 20.87 1.16 -8.93
CA ASN A 217 20.69 1.89 -7.67
C ASN A 217 20.60 3.42 -7.88
N ASP A 218 20.37 3.89 -9.11
CA ASP A 218 20.44 5.31 -9.46
C ASP A 218 19.45 6.17 -8.69
N PHE A 219 18.23 5.66 -8.46
CA PHE A 219 17.25 6.39 -7.66
C PHE A 219 17.66 6.54 -6.18
N MET A 220 18.45 5.59 -5.65
CA MET A 220 18.99 5.66 -4.28
C MET A 220 20.05 6.75 -4.17
N ASN A 221 20.91 6.90 -5.20
CA ASN A 221 21.86 8.00 -5.29
C ASN A 221 21.14 9.36 -5.35
N VAL A 222 20.04 9.41 -6.08
CA VAL A 222 19.17 10.61 -6.14
C VAL A 222 18.57 10.91 -4.77
N TYR A 223 18.10 9.88 -4.05
CA TYR A 223 17.59 10.03 -2.69
C TYR A 223 18.67 10.61 -1.77
N ALA A 224 19.83 9.97 -1.72
CA ALA A 224 20.96 10.42 -0.90
C ALA A 224 21.36 11.87 -1.22
N GLN A 225 21.46 12.23 -2.50
CA GLN A 225 21.85 13.59 -2.93
C GLN A 225 20.83 14.66 -2.51
N ILE A 226 19.52 14.39 -2.70
CA ILE A 226 18.48 15.36 -2.35
C ILE A 226 18.41 15.53 -0.83
N ARG A 227 18.44 14.42 -0.07
CA ARG A 227 18.35 14.48 1.39
C ARG A 227 19.60 15.07 2.04
N SER A 228 20.82 14.75 1.56
CA SER A 228 22.06 15.39 2.01
C SER A 228 22.02 16.88 1.80
N SER A 229 21.60 17.33 0.61
CA SER A 229 21.48 18.77 0.31
C SER A 229 20.46 19.46 1.22
N MET A 230 19.35 18.78 1.56
CA MET A 230 18.35 19.30 2.49
C MET A 230 18.93 19.40 3.91
N LEU A 231 19.62 18.36 4.38
CA LEU A 231 20.27 18.36 5.70
C LEU A 231 21.31 19.48 5.81
N SER A 232 22.20 19.62 4.82
CA SER A 232 23.23 20.68 4.81
C SER A 232 22.59 22.06 4.83
N ARG A 233 21.53 22.31 4.06
CA ARG A 233 20.80 23.60 4.09
C ARG A 233 20.13 23.87 5.41
N THR A 234 19.60 22.85 6.06
CA THR A 234 18.95 22.95 7.37
C THR A 234 19.98 23.32 8.44
N LEU A 235 21.13 22.65 8.46
CA LEU A 235 22.23 22.94 9.39
C LEU A 235 22.80 24.34 9.14
N GLN A 236 23.06 24.72 7.88
CA GLN A 236 23.51 26.05 7.52
C GLN A 236 22.54 27.14 7.99
N GLY A 237 21.22 26.89 7.80
CA GLY A 237 20.19 27.81 8.28
C GLY A 237 20.20 28.00 9.80
N LEU A 238 20.52 26.93 10.56
CA LEU A 238 20.68 27.01 12.02
C LEU A 238 21.93 27.82 12.41
N ILE A 239 23.07 27.57 11.77
CA ILE A 239 24.34 28.26 12.00
C ILE A 239 24.18 29.75 11.67
N ASP A 240 23.57 30.09 10.53
CA ASP A 240 23.30 31.48 10.15
C ASP A 240 22.36 32.17 11.13
N ALA A 241 21.37 31.49 11.68
CA ALA A 241 20.45 32.02 12.68
C ALA A 241 21.17 32.35 14.01
N HIS A 242 22.10 31.47 14.42
CA HIS A 242 22.96 31.70 15.58
C HIS A 242 23.91 32.87 15.36
N SER A 243 24.56 32.95 14.18
CA SER A 243 25.50 34.02 13.85
C SER A 243 24.83 35.38 13.78
N GLN A 244 23.54 35.44 13.43
CA GLN A 244 22.76 36.68 13.39
C GLN A 244 22.13 37.07 14.75
N GLY A 245 22.37 36.29 15.80
CA GLY A 245 21.78 36.51 17.13
C GLY A 245 20.25 36.43 17.17
N LYS A 246 19.65 35.77 16.18
CA LYS A 246 18.21 35.57 16.08
C LYS A 246 17.69 34.45 16.96
N VAL A 247 18.60 33.62 17.44
CA VAL A 247 18.31 32.41 18.19
C VAL A 247 19.27 32.33 19.38
N GLU A 248 18.75 32.09 20.57
CA GLU A 248 19.57 31.83 21.75
C GLU A 248 20.21 30.44 21.67
N SER A 249 21.47 30.32 22.10
CA SER A 249 22.18 29.02 22.13
C SER A 249 21.49 28.10 23.12
N TYR A 250 21.27 26.87 22.71
CA TYR A 250 20.81 25.79 23.57
C TYR A 250 21.87 25.53 24.65
N SER A 251 21.48 25.64 25.93
CA SER A 251 22.34 25.29 27.06
C SER A 251 21.74 24.06 27.75
N PRO A 252 22.37 22.89 27.70
CA PRO A 252 21.85 21.75 28.41
C PRO A 252 21.78 22.04 29.91
N ALA A 253 20.60 21.87 30.50
CA ALA A 253 20.24 22.27 31.87
C ALA A 253 21.05 21.59 32.99
N ASN A 254 22.09 20.80 32.69
CA ASN A 254 22.83 20.00 33.65
C ASN A 254 24.34 20.27 33.74
N ILE A 255 24.80 21.40 33.23
CA ILE A 255 26.17 21.88 33.63
C ILE A 255 26.00 22.87 34.75
N ASN A 256 25.95 22.35 35.96
CA ASN A 256 25.93 23.12 37.22
C ASN A 256 27.32 23.72 37.45
N ILE A 257 27.65 24.79 36.70
CA ILE A 257 28.77 25.65 37.00
C ILE A 257 28.22 26.81 37.83
N ASN A 258 28.34 26.67 39.13
CA ASN A 258 27.97 27.65 40.14
C ASN A 258 29.06 28.73 40.22
N PRO A 259 28.88 29.93 39.75
CA PRO A 259 29.68 31.07 40.22
C PRO A 259 28.93 31.75 41.34
N LYS A 260 29.23 31.40 42.57
CA LYS A 260 28.99 32.29 43.73
C LYS A 260 29.77 33.58 43.54
N ILE A 261 29.09 34.68 43.22
CA ILE A 261 29.51 36.00 43.66
C ILE A 261 28.27 36.73 44.18
N LYS A 262 28.27 36.88 45.51
CA LYS A 262 27.44 37.82 46.25
C LYS A 262 27.92 39.24 45.96
N ASN A 263 27.02 40.15 45.68
CA ASN A 263 26.95 41.43 46.44
C ASN A 263 25.66 42.17 46.09
N SER A 264 24.91 42.24 47.04
CA SER A 264 24.02 43.13 47.76
C SER A 264 23.97 44.61 47.28
N THR A 265 22.75 45.02 47.24
CA THR A 265 22.10 46.22 47.78
C THR A 265 21.32 47.05 46.78
N GLY A 266 20.02 47.16 47.02
CA GLY A 266 19.34 48.42 47.12
C GLY A 266 18.05 48.60 46.31
N THR A 267 16.93 48.15 46.88
CA THR A 267 15.65 48.87 47.05
C THR A 267 14.96 49.58 45.87
N ILE A 268 13.91 49.02 45.32
CA ILE A 268 12.47 49.36 45.17
C ILE A 268 12.08 50.85 44.99
N PRO A 269 10.96 51.33 44.39
CA PRO A 269 9.83 50.65 43.75
C PRO A 269 9.20 51.31 42.49
N GLN A 270 8.37 50.55 41.84
CA GLN A 270 7.10 50.87 41.17
C GLN A 270 6.86 52.25 40.51
N ARG A 271 6.38 52.22 39.25
CA ARG A 271 5.00 52.57 38.88
C ARG A 271 4.70 52.49 37.39
N LYS A 272 3.54 51.97 37.17
CA LYS A 272 2.66 51.93 36.00
C LYS A 272 2.63 53.23 35.17
N SER A 273 2.49 53.14 33.86
CA SER A 273 1.28 53.48 33.12
C SER A 273 1.55 53.83 31.65
N THR A 274 0.91 53.11 30.80
CA THR A 274 -0.05 53.54 29.76
C THR A 274 0.36 54.50 28.65
N LEU A 275 0.23 53.97 27.45
CA LEU A 275 -0.51 54.49 26.28
C LEU A 275 0.04 55.65 25.44
N LYS A 276 -0.09 55.34 24.13
CA LYS A 276 -0.39 56.18 22.96
C LYS A 276 0.81 56.64 22.11
N ARG A 277 0.92 55.99 20.95
CA ARG A 277 0.37 56.36 19.61
C ARG A 277 0.94 57.63 18.99
N SER A 278 1.39 57.41 17.78
CA SER A 278 1.32 58.23 16.57
C SER A 278 2.60 58.98 16.14
N VAL A 279 3.01 58.57 14.99
CA VAL A 279 2.87 59.24 13.68
C VAL A 279 4.02 60.18 13.25
N VAL A 280 4.74 59.70 12.22
CA VAL A 280 5.15 60.40 10.98
C VAL A 280 6.08 61.63 11.08
N ARG A 281 7.23 61.55 10.44
CA ARG A 281 7.67 62.31 9.23
C ARG A 281 9.18 62.39 9.04
N ARG A 282 9.62 61.84 7.96
CA ARG A 282 10.51 62.32 6.87
C ARG A 282 11.51 63.43 7.14
N VAL A 283 12.81 63.08 6.90
CA VAL A 283 13.83 63.63 5.92
C VAL A 283 14.16 65.15 6.02
N PRO A 284 15.31 65.64 5.59
CA PRO A 284 16.52 65.10 4.96
C PRO A 284 17.86 65.72 5.41
N SER A 285 18.92 65.05 4.90
CA SER A 285 20.22 65.56 4.44
C SER A 285 20.76 66.92 4.89
N LYS A 286 22.01 66.93 5.28
CA LYS A 286 23.09 67.66 4.57
C LYS A 286 24.44 67.46 5.23
N THR A 287 25.37 67.08 4.43
CA THR A 287 26.80 67.30 4.43
C THR A 287 27.27 68.55 5.16
N PHE A 288 28.37 68.46 5.86
CA PHE A 288 29.46 69.37 5.65
C PHE A 288 30.77 68.86 6.27
N GLU A 289 31.80 69.07 5.52
CA GLU A 289 33.22 68.79 5.69
C GLU A 289 33.88 69.65 6.74
N TYR A 290 35.05 69.21 7.10
CA TYR A 290 36.33 69.89 7.21
C TYR A 290 36.99 70.07 8.59
N SER A 291 38.18 69.49 8.59
CA SER A 291 39.44 70.08 9.07
C SER A 291 39.89 69.85 10.51
N GLY A 292 40.87 69.01 10.59
CA GLY A 292 42.22 69.30 11.06
C GLY A 292 42.45 69.52 12.54
N SER A 293 43.14 68.63 13.18
CA SER A 293 44.44 68.94 13.79
C SER A 293 45.05 67.75 14.52
N ARG A 294 46.30 67.54 14.30
CA ARG A 294 47.24 66.65 14.97
C ARG A 294 47.27 66.89 16.48
N LYS A 295 47.31 65.78 17.26
CA LYS A 295 48.24 65.66 18.40
C LYS A 295 48.62 64.22 18.66
N ILE A 296 49.91 64.02 18.72
CA ILE A 296 50.74 62.97 19.20
C ILE A 296 50.45 62.61 20.63
N GLY A 297 50.36 61.36 21.00
CA GLY A 297 50.43 60.95 22.40
C GLY A 297 50.18 59.44 22.61
N SER A 298 51.24 58.66 22.67
CA SER A 298 51.54 57.49 23.50
C SER A 298 50.73 56.18 23.35
N PRO A 299 51.40 55.08 23.34
CA PRO A 299 50.79 53.79 23.25
C PRO A 299 50.19 53.32 24.57
N SER A 300 48.89 53.31 24.69
CA SER A 300 48.22 52.61 25.78
C SER A 300 48.17 51.13 25.38
N GLN A 301 48.88 50.35 26.16
CA GLN A 301 48.81 48.91 26.25
C GLN A 301 47.34 48.51 26.30
N ALA A 302 46.89 47.75 25.29
CA ALA A 302 45.65 46.99 25.34
C ALA A 302 45.81 45.98 26.51
N PHE A 303 45.13 46.25 27.61
CA PHE A 303 44.87 45.24 28.61
C PHE A 303 43.94 44.18 27.93
N ASP A 304 44.52 43.11 27.52
CA ASP A 304 43.82 41.89 27.14
C ASP A 304 43.14 41.38 28.42
N SER A 305 41.86 41.67 28.58
CA SER A 305 41.06 41.15 29.70
C SER A 305 40.77 39.69 29.44
N PRO A 306 41.27 38.78 30.30
CA PRO A 306 41.05 37.33 30.07
C PRO A 306 39.59 36.89 30.11
N GLY A 307 38.65 37.68 30.60
CA GLY A 307 37.23 37.35 30.71
C GLY A 307 36.43 37.43 29.38
N ILE A 308 36.92 38.19 28.38
CA ILE A 308 36.17 38.33 27.11
C ILE A 308 36.37 37.12 26.22
N LYS A 309 37.56 36.51 26.22
CA LYS A 309 37.84 35.30 25.46
C LYS A 309 37.13 34.05 26.02
N GLU A 310 37.02 33.95 27.34
CA GLU A 310 36.30 32.83 27.99
C GLU A 310 34.80 32.88 27.68
N GLU A 311 34.15 34.07 27.60
CA GLU A 311 32.74 34.19 27.21
C GLU A 311 32.52 33.92 25.71
N GLU A 312 33.44 34.31 24.83
CA GLU A 312 33.37 34.01 23.39
C GLU A 312 33.53 32.49 23.14
N ASP A 313 34.49 31.83 23.78
CA ASP A 313 34.74 30.39 23.70
C ASP A 313 33.56 29.59 24.25
N GLU A 314 32.88 30.04 25.32
CA GLU A 314 31.71 29.38 25.91
C GLU A 314 30.48 29.49 24.99
N ILE A 315 30.28 30.65 24.32
CA ILE A 315 29.23 30.87 23.34
C ILE A 315 29.46 29.98 22.10
N GLU A 316 30.69 29.85 21.62
CA GLU A 316 31.05 29.04 20.48
C GLU A 316 30.86 27.53 20.76
N ALA A 317 31.27 27.08 21.94
CA ALA A 317 31.01 25.72 22.39
C ALA A 317 29.50 25.41 22.49
N GLY A 318 28.71 26.34 23.01
CA GLY A 318 27.25 26.23 23.08
C GLY A 318 26.59 26.13 21.70
N ARG A 319 27.08 26.89 20.71
CA ARG A 319 26.62 26.79 19.31
C ARG A 319 26.92 25.43 18.71
N PHE A 320 28.14 24.95 18.90
CA PHE A 320 28.54 23.65 18.40
C PHE A 320 27.69 22.49 18.98
N VAL A 321 27.43 22.51 20.28
CA VAL A 321 26.56 21.53 20.95
C VAL A 321 25.14 21.58 20.38
N THR A 322 24.60 22.76 20.12
CA THR A 322 23.27 22.95 19.54
C THR A 322 23.22 22.35 18.12
N VAL A 323 24.24 22.60 17.30
CA VAL A 323 24.29 22.07 15.91
C VAL A 323 24.42 20.55 15.92
N CYS A 324 25.24 19.98 16.83
CA CYS A 324 25.36 18.53 16.99
C CYS A 324 24.05 17.89 17.46
N GLY A 325 23.35 18.49 18.40
CA GLY A 325 22.04 18.04 18.86
C GLY A 325 20.99 18.07 17.75
N ALA A 326 20.95 19.15 16.98
CA ALA A 326 20.07 19.28 15.81
C ALA A 326 20.38 18.21 14.74
N LEU A 327 21.67 17.95 14.49
CA LEU A 327 22.07 16.90 13.55
C LEU A 327 21.58 15.52 14.01
N LEU A 328 21.66 15.18 15.30
CA LEU A 328 21.18 13.90 15.82
C LEU A 328 19.67 13.75 15.61
N ILE A 329 18.86 14.78 15.87
CA ILE A 329 17.41 14.77 15.64
C ILE A 329 17.11 14.60 14.14
N LEU A 330 17.83 15.28 13.27
CA LEU A 330 17.68 15.19 11.83
C LEU A 330 18.04 13.78 11.33
N LEU A 331 19.16 13.20 11.77
CA LEU A 331 19.57 11.84 11.38
C LEU A 331 18.60 10.78 11.90
N GLN A 332 18.04 10.96 13.07
CA GLN A 332 17.00 10.04 13.59
C GLN A 332 15.74 10.10 12.74
N SER A 333 15.31 11.31 12.34
CA SER A 333 14.19 11.49 11.39
C SER A 333 14.49 10.88 10.02
N GLU A 334 15.73 11.06 9.49
CA GLU A 334 16.16 10.45 8.22
C GLU A 334 16.14 8.92 8.29
N ARG A 335 16.61 8.35 9.39
CA ARG A 335 16.55 6.90 9.59
C ARG A 335 15.12 6.38 9.48
N SER A 336 14.17 7.03 10.15
CA SER A 336 12.75 6.64 10.08
C SER A 336 12.18 6.75 8.66
N LEU A 337 12.59 7.76 7.87
CA LEU A 337 12.21 7.91 6.47
C LEU A 337 12.82 6.82 5.58
N ILE A 338 14.10 6.50 5.78
CA ILE A 338 14.81 5.45 5.05
C ILE A 338 14.16 4.08 5.32
N GLU A 339 13.77 3.78 6.55
CA GLU A 339 13.12 2.53 6.93
C GLU A 339 11.79 2.32 6.19
N VAL A 340 11.07 3.39 5.85
CA VAL A 340 9.80 3.32 5.13
C VAL A 340 9.97 3.33 3.61
N ILE A 341 10.87 4.18 3.09
CA ILE A 341 10.98 4.44 1.64
C ILE A 341 11.93 3.46 0.96
N ILE A 342 13.02 3.08 1.63
CA ILE A 342 14.09 2.30 1.02
C ILE A 342 14.02 0.84 1.44
N PRO A 343 14.13 -0.13 0.51
CA PRO A 343 14.17 -1.54 0.83
C PRO A 343 15.32 -1.90 1.80
N GLU A 344 15.07 -2.83 2.71
CA GLU A 344 15.95 -3.20 3.84
C GLU A 344 17.42 -3.42 3.46
N ASN A 345 17.67 -4.01 2.29
CA ASN A 345 19.03 -4.37 1.83
C ASN A 345 19.94 -3.16 1.59
N HIS A 346 19.38 -1.96 1.39
CA HIS A 346 20.12 -0.75 1.00
C HIS A 346 20.03 0.38 2.03
N GLN A 347 19.27 0.20 3.11
CA GLN A 347 19.03 1.23 4.11
C GLN A 347 20.32 1.71 4.78
N ASN A 348 21.20 0.78 5.17
CA ASN A 348 22.46 1.09 5.85
C ASN A 348 23.42 1.85 4.93
N GLU A 349 23.53 1.46 3.66
CA GLU A 349 24.40 2.11 2.68
C GLU A 349 24.00 3.57 2.49
N ILE A 350 22.71 3.85 2.35
CA ILE A 350 22.19 5.21 2.18
C ILE A 350 22.36 6.02 3.46
N LEU A 351 22.10 5.43 4.62
CA LEU A 351 22.27 6.10 5.90
C LEU A 351 23.74 6.49 6.11
N ASP A 352 24.70 5.62 5.78
CA ASP A 352 26.12 5.91 5.89
C ASP A 352 26.53 7.09 4.98
N VAL A 353 26.01 7.15 3.75
CA VAL A 353 26.23 8.28 2.84
C VAL A 353 25.68 9.60 3.41
N LEU A 354 24.49 9.57 4.01
CA LEU A 354 23.89 10.76 4.64
C LEU A 354 24.67 11.22 5.86
N ILE A 355 25.12 10.30 6.72
CA ILE A 355 25.94 10.58 7.89
C ILE A 355 27.26 11.21 7.44
N GLN A 356 27.96 10.59 6.49
CA GLN A 356 29.26 11.09 5.98
C GLN A 356 29.12 12.50 5.43
N SER A 357 28.12 12.73 4.56
CA SER A 357 27.87 14.05 3.97
C SER A 357 27.54 15.13 5.02
N SER A 358 26.83 14.74 6.10
CA SER A 358 26.46 15.66 7.17
C SER A 358 27.65 15.97 8.08
N MET A 359 28.51 14.98 8.34
CA MET A 359 29.76 15.17 9.10
C MET A 359 30.76 16.03 8.34
N ASP A 360 30.89 15.84 7.02
CA ASP A 360 31.77 16.68 6.19
C ASP A 360 31.31 18.15 6.21
N ALA A 361 30.00 18.41 6.25
CA ALA A 361 29.46 19.76 6.39
C ALA A 361 29.79 20.40 7.76
N LEU A 362 29.76 19.61 8.83
CA LEU A 362 30.14 20.08 10.17
C LEU A 362 31.64 20.37 10.32
N VAL A 363 32.51 19.54 9.74
CA VAL A 363 33.96 19.70 9.81
C VAL A 363 34.39 20.96 9.06
N PHE A 364 33.79 21.22 7.90
CA PHE A 364 34.08 22.43 7.09
C PHE A 364 33.74 23.73 7.81
N GLU A 365 32.78 23.72 8.72
CA GLU A 365 32.40 24.90 9.51
C GLU A 365 33.23 25.07 10.79
N GLY A 366 33.89 23.97 11.27
CA GLY A 366 34.73 23.99 12.47
C GLY A 366 36.20 24.34 12.22
N GLU A 367 36.61 24.49 10.95
CA GLU A 367 37.93 25.01 10.54
C GLU A 367 37.88 26.53 10.27
#